data_8493f2a7914c8f9e400928170a191723
#
_entry.id   8493f2a7914c8f9e400928170a191723
#
_cell.length_a   1.000
_cell.length_b   1.000
_cell.length_c   1.000
_cell.angle_alpha   90.00
_cell.angle_beta   90.00
_cell.angle_gamma   90.00
#
_symmetry.space_group_name_H-M   'P 1'
#
loop_
_entity.id
_entity.type
_entity.pdbx_description
1 polymer ?
#
loop_
_entity_poly.entity_id
_entity_poly.type
_entity_poly.pdbx_seq_one_letter_code
_entity_poly.pdbx_strand_id
1 'polypeptide(L)'
;MSKCLIHIHSGPDLKNKVTLGMLVAITAFKNENDVNIFLAADGVHLLNIKKEGEVVGQGTGDLKSHLDLLKENKIKLYVSGMSAKARGYDDSLLNGFNAEFAMPDRLLILSTEADSTLCY
;
A
#
# COMPACT_ATOMS: atom_id res chain seq x y z
N MET A 1 14.86 13.83 -7.91
CA MET A 1 14.15 12.64 -7.42
C MET A 1 14.01 12.69 -5.92
N SER A 2 12.77 12.58 -5.42
CA SER A 2 12.48 12.58 -3.99
C SER A 2 12.12 11.18 -3.50
N LYS A 3 12.25 10.96 -2.20
CA LYS A 3 11.77 9.74 -1.53
C LYS A 3 10.40 10.03 -0.95
N CYS A 4 9.42 9.25 -1.38
CA CYS A 4 8.03 9.39 -0.93
C CYS A 4 7.60 8.14 -0.17
N LEU A 5 7.02 8.32 0.99
CA LEU A 5 6.38 7.24 1.74
C LEU A 5 4.88 7.45 1.73
N ILE A 6 4.17 6.44 1.25
CA ILE A 6 2.70 6.44 1.26
C ILE A 6 2.26 5.41 2.29
N HIS A 7 1.69 5.88 3.39
CA HIS A 7 1.24 5.03 4.49
C HIS A 7 -0.28 4.88 4.45
N ILE A 8 -0.77 3.69 4.19
CA ILE A 8 -2.21 3.42 4.11
C ILE A 8 -2.60 2.51 5.26
N HIS A 9 -3.44 3.02 6.16
CA HIS A 9 -3.94 2.28 7.31
C HIS A 9 -5.47 2.16 7.31
N SER A 10 -6.12 2.62 6.25
CA SER A 10 -7.55 2.43 6.03
C SER A 10 -7.80 1.16 5.23
N GLY A 11 -8.95 0.54 5.44
CA GLY A 11 -9.34 -0.69 4.76
C GLY A 11 -10.19 -0.47 3.51
N PRO A 12 -10.57 -1.57 2.84
CA PRO A 12 -11.33 -1.52 1.59
C PRO A 12 -12.72 -0.88 1.70
N ASP A 13 -13.28 -0.81 2.89
CA ASP A 13 -14.56 -0.13 3.14
C ASP A 13 -14.48 1.39 2.90
N LEU A 14 -13.29 1.97 3.03
CA LEU A 14 -13.05 3.38 2.72
C LEU A 14 -12.52 3.51 1.30
N LYS A 15 -13.36 3.17 0.33
CA LYS A 15 -13.00 3.02 -1.09
C LYS A 15 -12.28 4.23 -1.66
N ASN A 16 -12.82 5.43 -1.42
CA ASN A 16 -12.25 6.65 -1.99
C ASN A 16 -10.87 6.95 -1.42
N LYS A 17 -10.70 6.68 -0.14
CA LYS A 17 -9.45 6.97 0.55
C LYS A 17 -8.31 6.05 0.10
N VAL A 18 -8.58 4.74 0.06
CA VAL A 18 -7.54 3.77 -0.30
C VAL A 18 -7.18 3.81 -1.78
N THR A 19 -8.16 4.02 -2.66
CA THR A 19 -7.87 4.16 -4.09
C THR A 19 -7.11 5.44 -4.37
N LEU A 20 -7.41 6.53 -3.65
CA LEU A 20 -6.64 7.76 -3.76
C LEU A 20 -5.19 7.54 -3.31
N GLY A 21 -4.98 6.87 -2.18
CA GLY A 21 -3.63 6.58 -1.69
C GLY A 21 -2.80 5.79 -2.69
N MET A 22 -3.39 4.76 -3.30
CA MET A 22 -2.72 3.97 -4.33
C MET A 22 -2.44 4.79 -5.59
N LEU A 23 -3.40 5.62 -5.99
CA LEU A 23 -3.22 6.50 -7.15
C LEU A 23 -2.05 7.48 -6.93
N VAL A 24 -1.95 8.06 -5.73
CA VAL A 24 -0.85 8.97 -5.38
C VAL A 24 0.49 8.25 -5.45
N ALA A 25 0.56 7.01 -4.92
CA ALA A 25 1.79 6.22 -4.98
C ALA A 25 2.23 5.95 -6.42
N ILE A 26 1.29 5.57 -7.28
CA ILE A 26 1.57 5.31 -8.69
C ILE A 26 1.99 6.60 -9.40
N THR A 27 1.34 7.71 -9.10
CA THR A 27 1.68 9.02 -9.66
C THR A 27 3.11 9.42 -9.27
N ALA A 28 3.47 9.25 -8.01
CA ALA A 28 4.83 9.53 -7.54
C ALA A 28 5.86 8.68 -8.28
N PHE A 29 5.55 7.40 -8.49
CA PHE A 29 6.43 6.50 -9.24
C PHE A 29 6.59 6.95 -10.69
N LYS A 30 5.49 7.30 -11.36
CA LYS A 30 5.52 7.77 -12.75
C LYS A 30 6.31 9.07 -12.89
N ASN A 31 6.34 9.88 -11.85
CA ASN A 31 7.13 11.12 -11.81
C ASN A 31 8.57 10.89 -11.35
N GLU A 32 9.03 9.65 -11.42
CA GLU A 32 10.41 9.23 -11.16
C GLU A 32 10.87 9.45 -9.72
N ASN A 33 9.94 9.44 -8.77
CA ASN A 33 10.28 9.45 -7.36
C ASN A 33 10.55 8.02 -6.85
N ASP A 34 11.32 7.93 -5.78
CA ASP A 34 11.55 6.68 -5.06
C ASP A 34 10.39 6.47 -4.10
N VAL A 35 9.57 5.46 -4.35
CA VAL A 35 8.31 5.26 -3.64
C VAL A 35 8.35 3.99 -2.79
N ASN A 36 8.00 4.14 -1.52
CA ASN A 36 7.69 3.02 -0.63
C ASN A 36 6.24 3.16 -0.17
N ILE A 37 5.54 2.03 -0.12
CA ILE A 37 4.18 1.98 0.41
C ILE A 37 4.23 1.13 1.68
N PHE A 38 3.61 1.61 2.76
CA PHE A 38 3.48 0.85 4.01
C PHE A 38 2.00 0.65 4.33
N LEU A 39 1.57 -0.61 4.38
CA LEU A 39 0.20 -0.97 4.72
C LEU A 39 0.15 -1.46 6.16
N ALA A 40 -0.72 -0.85 6.97
CA ALA A 40 -0.89 -1.20 8.38
C ALA A 40 -2.37 -1.23 8.74
N ALA A 41 -2.67 -1.78 9.92
CA ALA A 41 -4.04 -1.89 10.41
C ALA A 41 -4.94 -2.52 9.32
N ASP A 42 -6.10 -1.95 9.04
CA ASP A 42 -7.01 -2.48 8.03
C ASP A 42 -6.48 -2.35 6.59
N GLY A 43 -5.42 -1.56 6.39
CA GLY A 43 -4.78 -1.44 5.08
C GLY A 43 -4.19 -2.75 4.56
N VAL A 44 -3.88 -3.70 5.44
CA VAL A 44 -3.35 -5.00 5.01
C VAL A 44 -4.38 -5.80 4.19
N HIS A 45 -5.67 -5.54 4.38
CA HIS A 45 -6.72 -6.20 3.60
C HIS A 45 -6.70 -5.81 2.12
N LEU A 46 -6.08 -4.70 1.77
CA LEU A 46 -6.04 -4.22 0.37
C LEU A 46 -5.39 -5.21 -0.57
N LEU A 47 -4.51 -6.06 -0.09
CA LEU A 47 -3.85 -7.08 -0.91
C LEU A 47 -4.70 -8.33 -1.11
N ASN A 48 -5.82 -8.44 -0.40
CA ASN A 48 -6.72 -9.60 -0.48
C ASN A 48 -8.07 -9.21 -1.11
N ILE A 49 -8.02 -8.61 -2.29
CA ILE A 49 -9.22 -8.07 -2.96
C ILE A 49 -10.23 -9.15 -3.36
N LYS A 50 -9.78 -10.39 -3.53
CA LYS A 50 -10.70 -11.50 -3.86
C LYS A 50 -11.72 -11.71 -2.75
N LYS A 51 -11.29 -11.56 -1.49
CA LYS A 51 -12.16 -11.67 -0.33
C LYS A 51 -13.00 -10.42 -0.15
N GLU A 52 -12.40 -9.26 -0.37
CA GLU A 52 -13.04 -7.96 -0.12
C GLU A 52 -13.98 -7.54 -1.25
N GLY A 53 -13.90 -8.21 -2.41
CA GLY A 53 -14.71 -7.86 -3.55
C GLY A 53 -14.18 -6.66 -4.32
N GLU A 54 -15.08 -6.02 -5.08
CA GLU A 54 -14.71 -4.88 -5.92
C GLU A 54 -14.57 -3.61 -5.09
N VAL A 55 -13.43 -2.92 -5.26
CA VAL A 55 -13.14 -1.65 -4.55
C VAL A 55 -12.86 -0.59 -5.61
N VAL A 56 -13.86 0.25 -5.86
CA VAL A 56 -13.79 1.32 -6.87
C VAL A 56 -14.02 2.66 -6.21
N GLY A 57 -13.06 3.56 -6.34
CA GLY A 57 -13.17 4.91 -5.82
C GLY A 57 -13.96 5.82 -6.77
N GLN A 58 -14.62 6.81 -6.22
CA GLN A 58 -15.31 7.80 -7.00
C GLN A 58 -14.30 8.81 -7.56
N GLY A 59 -13.93 8.61 -8.82
CA GLY A 59 -12.94 9.46 -9.49
C GLY A 59 -11.48 9.12 -9.19
N THR A 60 -11.23 8.08 -8.38
CA THR A 60 -9.86 7.71 -7.98
C THR A 60 -9.43 6.32 -8.43
N GLY A 61 -10.24 5.70 -9.26
CA GLY A 61 -9.90 4.46 -9.94
C GLY A 61 -10.29 3.20 -9.18
N ASP A 62 -9.89 2.08 -9.77
CA ASP A 62 -10.18 0.73 -9.30
C ASP A 62 -8.95 0.16 -8.59
N LEU A 63 -9.14 -0.34 -7.38
CA LEU A 63 -8.05 -0.90 -6.58
C LEU A 63 -7.32 -2.03 -7.33
N LYS A 64 -8.05 -2.92 -7.98
CA LYS A 64 -7.42 -4.03 -8.71
C LYS A 64 -6.46 -3.51 -9.78
N SER A 65 -6.86 -2.50 -10.53
CA SER A 65 -6.00 -1.89 -11.56
C SER A 65 -4.77 -1.25 -10.94
N HIS A 66 -4.92 -0.58 -9.81
CA HIS A 66 -3.78 0.00 -9.10
C HIS A 66 -2.82 -1.08 -8.61
N LEU A 67 -3.35 -2.18 -8.05
CA LEU A 67 -2.51 -3.28 -7.58
C LEU A 67 -1.75 -3.94 -8.74
N ASP A 68 -2.39 -4.08 -9.90
CA ASP A 68 -1.72 -4.61 -11.09
C ASP A 68 -0.53 -3.74 -11.50
N LEU A 69 -0.68 -2.42 -11.44
CA LEU A 69 0.43 -1.49 -11.71
C LEU A 69 1.55 -1.59 -10.69
N LEU A 70 1.22 -1.79 -9.41
CA LEU A 70 2.23 -2.02 -8.38
C LEU A 70 3.05 -3.27 -8.68
N LYS A 71 2.39 -4.34 -9.11
CA LYS A 71 3.05 -5.60 -9.46
C LYS A 71 3.95 -5.44 -10.68
N GLU A 72 3.42 -4.84 -11.76
CA GLU A 72 4.15 -4.64 -13.02
C GLU A 72 5.41 -3.82 -12.82
N ASN A 73 5.32 -2.77 -12.03
CA ASN A 73 6.42 -1.83 -11.82
C ASN A 73 7.28 -2.18 -10.61
N LYS A 74 6.97 -3.27 -9.92
CA LYS A 74 7.69 -3.75 -8.74
C LYS A 74 7.86 -2.67 -7.68
N ILE A 75 6.81 -1.87 -7.47
CA ILE A 75 6.82 -0.81 -6.46
C ILE A 75 6.88 -1.46 -5.08
N LYS A 76 7.81 -1.00 -4.25
CA LYS A 76 8.07 -1.64 -2.95
C LYS A 76 6.91 -1.44 -1.98
N LEU A 77 6.46 -2.55 -1.41
CA LEU A 77 5.41 -2.60 -0.39
C LEU A 77 5.97 -3.17 0.90
N TYR A 78 5.70 -2.50 1.99
CA TYR A 78 5.89 -3.04 3.33
C TYR A 78 4.51 -3.28 3.92
N VAL A 79 4.33 -4.42 4.58
CA VAL A 79 3.05 -4.79 5.18
C VAL A 79 3.28 -5.07 6.65
N SER A 80 2.50 -4.42 7.51
CA SER A 80 2.61 -4.65 8.96
C SER A 80 2.40 -6.12 9.28
N GLY A 81 3.45 -6.76 9.80
CA GLY A 81 3.38 -8.15 10.21
C GLY A 81 2.42 -8.36 11.38
N MET A 82 2.38 -7.42 12.31
CA MET A 82 1.46 -7.47 13.45
C MET A 82 0.01 -7.38 12.99
N SER A 83 -0.29 -6.43 12.10
CA SER A 83 -1.64 -6.24 11.58
C SER A 83 -2.10 -7.43 10.75
N ALA A 84 -1.21 -7.98 9.92
CA ALA A 84 -1.52 -9.14 9.08
C ALA A 84 -1.80 -10.38 9.93
N LYS A 85 -0.94 -10.64 10.91
CA LYS A 85 -1.08 -11.80 11.80
C LYS A 85 -2.38 -11.72 12.61
N ALA A 86 -2.71 -10.55 13.15
CA ALA A 86 -3.93 -10.34 13.92
C ALA A 86 -5.19 -10.60 13.09
N ARG A 87 -5.09 -10.48 11.76
CA ARG A 87 -6.20 -10.68 10.82
C ARG A 87 -6.17 -12.04 10.12
N GLY A 88 -5.27 -12.93 10.56
CA GLY A 88 -5.23 -14.30 10.06
C GLY A 88 -4.50 -14.49 8.74
N TYR A 89 -3.72 -13.52 8.30
CA TYR A 89 -2.92 -13.63 7.07
C TYR A 89 -1.57 -14.28 7.34
N ASP A 90 -1.04 -14.93 6.30
CA ASP A 90 0.29 -15.51 6.26
C ASP A 90 1.07 -14.96 5.06
N ASP A 91 2.20 -15.58 4.73
CA ASP A 91 3.07 -15.13 3.64
C ASP A 91 2.37 -15.08 2.28
N SER A 92 1.31 -15.86 2.09
CA SER A 92 0.58 -15.89 0.82
C SER A 92 -0.07 -14.56 0.47
N LEU A 93 -0.33 -13.71 1.45
CA LEU A 93 -0.87 -12.36 1.21
C LEU A 93 0.02 -11.57 0.27
N LEU A 94 1.34 -11.79 0.33
CA LEU A 94 2.33 -11.03 -0.42
C LEU A 94 2.59 -11.55 -1.84
N ASN A 95 1.97 -12.67 -2.22
CA ASN A 95 2.24 -13.30 -3.51
C ASN A 95 1.99 -12.35 -4.69
N GLY A 96 2.99 -12.26 -5.57
CA GLY A 96 2.91 -11.43 -6.77
C GLY A 96 3.36 -10.00 -6.58
N PHE A 97 3.60 -9.56 -5.34
CA PHE A 97 4.05 -8.21 -5.03
C PHE A 97 5.53 -8.16 -4.66
N ASN A 98 6.17 -7.02 -4.89
CA ASN A 98 7.48 -6.74 -4.34
C ASN A 98 7.29 -6.27 -2.89
N ALA A 99 7.01 -7.23 -2.00
CA ALA A 99 6.53 -6.92 -0.67
C ALA A 99 7.23 -7.76 0.40
N GLU A 100 7.30 -7.20 1.61
CA GLU A 100 7.77 -7.90 2.79
C GLU A 100 6.99 -7.46 4.02
N PHE A 101 6.88 -8.34 5.00
CA PHE A 101 6.34 -7.95 6.30
C PHE A 101 7.36 -7.11 7.05
N ALA A 102 6.87 -6.14 7.81
CA ALA A 102 7.71 -5.22 8.55
C ALA A 102 7.07 -4.85 9.88
N MET A 103 7.91 -4.38 10.81
CA MET A 103 7.48 -3.96 12.14
C MET A 103 7.44 -2.43 12.22
N PRO A 104 6.86 -1.86 13.30
CA PRO A 104 6.73 -0.40 13.43
C PRO A 104 8.04 0.37 13.33
N ASP A 105 9.15 -0.21 13.75
CA ASP A 105 10.46 0.44 13.66
C ASP A 105 10.85 0.70 12.20
N ARG A 106 10.48 -0.20 11.28
CA ARG A 106 10.72 0.03 9.85
C ARG A 106 9.92 1.22 9.34
N LEU A 107 8.67 1.36 9.77
CA LEU A 107 7.85 2.51 9.39
C LEU A 107 8.50 3.82 9.84
N LEU A 108 9.02 3.86 11.06
CA LEU A 108 9.71 5.05 11.57
C LEU A 108 10.95 5.38 10.73
N ILE A 109 11.75 4.38 10.40
CA ILE A 109 12.95 4.57 9.57
C ILE A 109 12.57 5.12 8.20
N LEU A 110 11.59 4.50 7.55
CA LEU A 110 11.14 4.94 6.23
C LEU A 110 10.61 6.37 6.25
N SER A 111 9.85 6.72 7.28
CA SER A 111 9.32 8.08 7.43
C SER A 111 10.42 9.09 7.68
N THR A 112 11.42 8.73 8.50
CA THR A 112 12.55 9.61 8.79
C THR A 112 13.40 9.87 7.55
N GLU A 113 13.58 8.86 6.71
CA GLU A 113 14.37 8.98 5.48
C GLU A 113 13.62 9.60 4.31
N ALA A 114 12.29 9.62 4.36
CA ALA A 114 11.48 10.15 3.27
C ALA A 114 11.51 11.68 3.24
N ASP A 115 11.49 12.23 2.03
CA ASP A 115 11.32 13.68 1.85
C ASP A 115 9.88 14.10 2.12
N SER A 116 8.92 13.21 1.83
CA SER A 116 7.52 13.42 2.17
C SER A 116 6.85 12.12 2.58
N THR A 117 5.91 12.22 3.51
CA THR A 117 5.09 11.10 3.97
C THR A 117 3.63 11.51 3.89
N LEU A 118 2.84 10.73 3.14
CA LEU A 118 1.41 10.97 2.97
C LEU A 118 0.64 9.77 3.53
N CYS A 119 -0.37 10.04 4.35
CA CYS A 119 -1.13 9.01 5.05
C CYS A 119 -2.59 8.97 4.57
N TYR A 120 -3.08 7.77 4.41
CA TYR A 120 -4.47 7.55 3.97
C TYR A 120 -5.21 6.52 4.80
#